data_fb97cf321986d66df525f11374417178
#
_entry.id   fb97cf321986d66df525f11374417178
#
_cell.length_a   1.000
_cell.length_b   1.000
_cell.length_c   1.000
_cell.angle_alpha   90.00
_cell.angle_beta   90.00
_cell.angle_gamma   90.00
#
_symmetry.space_group_name_H-M   'P 1'
#
loop_
_entity.id
_entity.type
_entity.pdbx_description
1 polymer ?
#
loop_
_entity_poly.entity_id
_entity_poly.type
_entity_poly.pdbx_seq_one_letter_code
_entity_poly.pdbx_strand_id
1 'polypeptide(L)'
;MMVKAIKVMLVPNNVQQTKMFQYAGASGFAYNWALAKEKENYEKGGKFIPDTELRKEFTRLRNSDEYAWLLNVSNNVTKQAIKDACSAYKNFFKGLQWYPRFKSKRNRHRSSIRTTLRYNSAILMLSLKDFLPVRK
;
A
#
# COMPACT_ATOMS: atom_id res chain seq x y z
N MET A 1 -5.36 24.21 16.45
CA MET A 1 -5.06 22.82 16.87
C MET A 1 -3.67 22.45 16.40
N MET A 2 -2.78 22.15 17.31
CA MET A 2 -1.40 21.80 16.98
C MET A 2 -1.26 20.30 16.85
N VAL A 3 -0.83 19.80 15.67
CA VAL A 3 -0.59 18.39 15.44
C VAL A 3 0.90 18.12 15.51
N LYS A 4 1.32 17.26 16.43
CA LYS A 4 2.72 16.81 16.54
C LYS A 4 2.86 15.39 16.00
N ALA A 5 3.86 15.16 15.17
CA ALA A 5 4.24 13.83 14.73
C ALA A 5 5.42 13.33 15.57
N ILE A 6 5.29 12.15 16.18
CA ILE A 6 6.34 11.50 16.95
C ILE A 6 6.76 10.24 16.18
N LYS A 7 8.06 10.10 15.98
CA LYS A 7 8.65 8.90 15.38
C LYS A 7 9.09 7.96 16.48
N VAL A 8 8.55 6.75 16.49
CA VAL A 8 8.89 5.69 17.43
C VAL A 8 9.42 4.46 16.71
N MET A 9 10.35 3.75 17.33
CA MET A 9 10.81 2.46 16.84
C MET A 9 9.97 1.35 17.45
N LEU A 10 9.41 0.47 16.59
CA LEU A 10 8.68 -0.72 17.02
C LEU A 10 9.64 -1.90 17.15
N VAL A 11 9.46 -2.70 18.19
CA VAL A 11 10.19 -3.96 18.39
C VAL A 11 9.17 -5.10 18.34
N PRO A 12 8.83 -5.59 17.13
CA PRO A 12 7.84 -6.64 16.97
C PRO A 12 8.43 -8.02 17.35
N ASN A 13 7.57 -8.90 17.88
CA ASN A 13 7.92 -10.31 18.00
C ASN A 13 7.87 -11.01 16.61
N ASN A 14 8.28 -12.28 16.53
CA ASN A 14 8.36 -13.00 15.26
C ASN A 14 7.02 -13.07 14.52
N VAL A 15 5.90 -13.27 15.22
CA VAL A 15 4.57 -13.34 14.61
C VAL A 15 4.15 -11.97 14.05
N GLN A 16 4.37 -10.91 14.82
CA GLN A 16 4.10 -9.55 14.40
C GLN A 16 4.97 -9.14 13.22
N GLN A 17 6.25 -9.52 13.25
CA GLN A 17 7.19 -9.26 12.16
C GLN A 17 6.74 -9.95 10.86
N THR A 18 6.29 -11.19 10.92
CA THR A 18 5.76 -11.92 9.78
C THR A 18 4.54 -11.20 9.19
N LYS A 19 3.59 -10.79 10.03
CA LYS A 19 2.45 -9.99 9.58
C LYS A 19 2.88 -8.68 8.93
N MET A 20 3.80 -7.95 9.52
CA MET A 20 4.34 -6.70 8.96
C MET A 20 4.94 -6.92 7.57
N PHE A 21 5.68 -7.99 7.37
CA PHE A 21 6.22 -8.35 6.06
C PHE A 21 5.14 -8.75 5.04
N GLN A 22 4.09 -9.44 5.47
CA GLN A 22 2.94 -9.75 4.62
C GLN A 22 2.23 -8.47 4.16
N TYR A 23 1.96 -7.53 5.06
CA TYR A 23 1.37 -6.22 4.72
C TYR A 23 2.27 -5.43 3.77
N ALA A 24 3.56 -5.38 4.04
CA ALA A 24 4.53 -4.70 3.18
C ALA A 24 4.60 -5.35 1.79
N GLY A 25 4.56 -6.67 1.72
CA GLY A 25 4.53 -7.42 0.46
C GLY A 25 3.28 -7.14 -0.35
N ALA A 26 2.10 -7.18 0.27
CA ALA A 26 0.83 -6.88 -0.38
C ALA A 26 0.75 -5.44 -0.87
N SER A 27 1.23 -4.48 -0.08
CA SER A 27 1.32 -3.07 -0.48
C SER A 27 2.25 -2.88 -1.66
N GLY A 28 3.44 -3.49 -1.64
CA GLY A 28 4.39 -3.46 -2.77
C GLY A 28 3.80 -4.08 -4.03
N PHE A 29 3.12 -5.20 -3.91
CA PHE A 29 2.42 -5.85 -5.02
C PHE A 29 1.34 -4.95 -5.62
N ALA A 30 0.46 -4.38 -4.79
CA ALA A 30 -0.62 -3.50 -5.26
C ALA A 30 -0.08 -2.24 -5.93
N TYR A 31 0.98 -1.64 -5.38
CA TYR A 31 1.67 -0.50 -5.98
C TYR A 31 2.23 -0.85 -7.36
N ASN A 32 2.97 -1.94 -7.46
CA ASN A 32 3.59 -2.37 -8.72
C ASN A 32 2.54 -2.76 -9.76
N TRP A 33 1.47 -3.41 -9.35
CA TRP A 33 0.35 -3.75 -10.23
C TRP A 33 -0.31 -2.49 -10.81
N ALA A 34 -0.61 -1.50 -9.98
CA ALA A 34 -1.18 -0.23 -10.44
C ALA A 34 -0.23 0.52 -11.37
N LEU A 35 1.05 0.51 -11.03
CA LEU A 35 2.10 1.14 -11.85
C LEU A 35 2.20 0.47 -13.23
N ALA A 36 2.16 -0.87 -13.29
CA ALA A 36 2.18 -1.62 -14.53
C ALA A 36 0.96 -1.33 -15.41
N LYS A 37 -0.23 -1.22 -14.80
CA LYS A 37 -1.46 -0.87 -15.51
C LYS A 37 -1.41 0.53 -16.12
N GLU A 38 -0.95 1.51 -15.36
CA GLU A 38 -0.77 2.87 -15.87
C GLU A 38 0.27 2.93 -16.99
N LYS A 39 1.37 2.22 -16.84
CA LYS A 39 2.42 2.12 -17.86
C LYS A 39 1.89 1.51 -19.16
N GLU A 40 1.22 0.36 -19.06
CA GLU A 40 0.62 -0.32 -20.22
C GLU A 40 -0.40 0.59 -20.92
N ASN A 41 -1.24 1.27 -20.15
CA ASN A 41 -2.22 2.20 -20.68
C ASN A 41 -1.55 3.39 -21.40
N TYR A 42 -0.50 3.94 -20.82
CA TYR A 42 0.27 5.04 -21.42
C TYR A 42 0.94 4.62 -22.72
N GLU A 43 1.57 3.43 -22.77
CA GLU A 43 2.22 2.90 -23.97
C GLU A 43 1.22 2.65 -25.11
N LYS A 44 -0.04 2.34 -24.79
CA LYS A 44 -1.16 2.22 -25.74
C LYS A 44 -1.75 3.57 -26.15
N GLY A 45 -1.24 4.68 -25.65
CA GLY A 45 -1.76 6.03 -25.90
C GLY A 45 -3.09 6.34 -25.20
N GLY A 46 -3.45 5.58 -24.18
CA GLY A 46 -4.65 5.79 -23.38
C GLY A 46 -4.53 6.97 -22.42
N LYS A 47 -5.68 7.43 -21.94
CA LYS A 47 -5.76 8.46 -20.90
C LYS A 47 -5.41 7.86 -19.53
N PHE A 48 -4.90 8.70 -18.62
CA PHE A 48 -4.64 8.33 -17.25
C PHE A 48 -5.86 7.66 -16.59
N ILE A 49 -5.64 6.51 -15.94
CA ILE A 49 -6.69 5.75 -15.25
C ILE A 49 -6.82 6.28 -13.81
N PRO A 50 -8.00 6.73 -13.39
CA PRO A 50 -8.23 7.16 -12.01
C PRO A 50 -7.99 6.02 -11.00
N ASP A 51 -7.50 6.36 -9.82
CA ASP A 51 -7.28 5.37 -8.74
C ASP A 51 -8.56 4.62 -8.34
N THR A 52 -9.73 5.24 -8.51
CA THR A 52 -11.03 4.62 -8.25
C THR A 52 -11.33 3.44 -9.17
N GLU A 53 -10.96 3.54 -10.44
CA GLU A 53 -11.13 2.46 -11.42
C GLU A 53 -10.15 1.33 -11.18
N LEU A 54 -8.88 1.67 -10.95
CA LEU A 54 -7.85 0.68 -10.60
C LEU A 54 -8.20 -0.08 -9.32
N ARG A 55 -8.76 0.59 -8.32
CA ARG A 55 -9.21 -0.07 -7.09
C ARG A 55 -10.35 -1.06 -7.32
N LYS A 56 -11.29 -0.74 -8.21
CA LYS A 56 -12.38 -1.67 -8.59
C LYS A 56 -11.80 -2.91 -9.30
N GLU A 57 -10.90 -2.71 -10.24
CA GLU A 57 -10.24 -3.80 -10.94
C GLU A 57 -9.41 -4.66 -9.99
N PHE A 58 -8.66 -4.03 -9.09
CA PHE A 58 -7.88 -4.74 -8.08
C PHE A 58 -8.77 -5.55 -7.11
N THR A 59 -9.95 -5.06 -6.78
CA THR A 59 -10.90 -5.80 -5.94
C THR A 59 -11.37 -7.08 -6.64
N ARG A 60 -11.59 -7.03 -7.95
CA ARG A 60 -11.94 -8.23 -8.73
C ARG A 60 -10.78 -9.23 -8.74
N LEU A 61 -9.56 -8.74 -8.96
CA LEU A 61 -8.35 -9.56 -8.93
C LEU A 61 -8.14 -10.21 -7.56
N ARG A 62 -8.32 -9.46 -6.48
CA ARG A 62 -8.21 -9.95 -5.10
C ARG A 62 -9.17 -11.09 -4.78
N ASN A 63 -10.36 -11.07 -5.37
CA ASN A 63 -11.39 -12.09 -5.17
C ASN A 63 -11.21 -13.32 -6.07
N SER A 64 -10.21 -13.33 -6.93
CA SER A 64 -9.85 -14.52 -7.70
C SER A 64 -9.05 -15.53 -6.87
N ASP A 65 -9.16 -16.80 -7.21
CA ASP A 65 -8.49 -17.90 -6.48
C ASP A 65 -6.96 -17.76 -6.49
N GLU A 66 -6.41 -17.26 -7.58
CA GLU A 66 -4.96 -17.05 -7.75
C GLU A 66 -4.37 -16.05 -6.75
N TYR A 67 -5.16 -15.04 -6.37
CA TYR A 67 -4.73 -13.96 -5.46
C TYR A 67 -5.45 -13.99 -4.11
N ALA A 68 -6.00 -15.14 -3.72
CA ALA A 68 -6.71 -15.31 -2.45
C ALA A 68 -5.87 -14.94 -1.22
N TRP A 69 -4.54 -15.04 -1.30
CA TRP A 69 -3.62 -14.61 -0.25
C TRP A 69 -3.74 -13.11 0.11
N LEU A 70 -4.21 -12.28 -0.83
CA LEU A 70 -4.48 -10.85 -0.57
C LEU A 70 -5.65 -10.63 0.38
N LEU A 71 -6.52 -11.61 0.57
CA LEU A 71 -7.64 -11.53 1.51
C LEU A 71 -7.18 -11.51 2.97
N ASN A 72 -5.98 -12.02 3.24
CA ASN A 72 -5.36 -12.00 4.57
C ASN A 72 -4.80 -10.63 4.97
N VAL A 73 -4.79 -9.68 4.03
CA VAL A 73 -4.29 -8.32 4.25
C VAL A 73 -5.44 -7.33 4.20
N SER A 74 -5.38 -6.32 5.06
CA SER A 74 -6.39 -5.25 5.06
C SER A 74 -6.51 -4.59 3.68
N ASN A 75 -7.74 -4.44 3.20
CA ASN A 75 -8.03 -3.79 1.92
C ASN A 75 -7.55 -2.32 1.88
N ASN A 76 -7.49 -1.66 3.02
CA ASN A 76 -7.02 -0.28 3.11
C ASN A 76 -5.54 -0.13 2.73
N VAL A 77 -4.72 -1.13 3.04
CA VAL A 77 -3.29 -1.15 2.66
C VAL A 77 -3.13 -1.15 1.14
N THR A 78 -3.83 -2.04 0.46
CA THR A 78 -3.77 -2.14 -1.00
C THR A 78 -4.40 -0.94 -1.71
N LYS A 79 -5.52 -0.45 -1.21
CA LYS A 79 -6.16 0.78 -1.73
C LYS A 79 -5.24 1.99 -1.65
N GLN A 80 -4.55 2.16 -0.54
CA GLN A 80 -3.62 3.27 -0.37
C GLN A 80 -2.40 3.12 -1.28
N ALA A 81 -1.87 1.92 -1.43
CA ALA A 81 -0.76 1.66 -2.34
C ALA A 81 -1.11 1.99 -3.80
N ILE A 82 -2.32 1.66 -4.25
CA ILE A 82 -2.81 2.03 -5.59
C ILE A 82 -2.92 3.55 -5.73
N LYS A 83 -3.45 4.22 -4.72
CA LYS A 83 -3.55 5.69 -4.70
C LYS A 83 -2.17 6.35 -4.77
N ASP A 84 -1.19 5.80 -4.06
CA ASP A 84 0.19 6.30 -4.07
C ASP A 84 0.84 6.12 -5.45
N ALA A 85 0.61 5.00 -6.13
CA ALA A 85 1.08 4.75 -7.48
C ALA A 85 0.47 5.75 -8.48
N CYS A 86 -0.83 5.99 -8.41
CA CYS A 86 -1.50 6.99 -9.25
C CYS A 86 -0.98 8.40 -8.99
N SER A 87 -0.73 8.75 -7.73
CA SER A 87 -0.17 10.05 -7.36
C SER A 87 1.26 10.22 -7.88
N ALA A 88 2.07 9.15 -7.84
CA ALA A 88 3.42 9.16 -8.39
C ALA A 88 3.41 9.41 -9.92
N TYR A 89 2.51 8.77 -10.64
CA TYR A 89 2.33 9.04 -12.08
C TYR A 89 1.87 10.47 -12.37
N LYS A 90 0.88 10.97 -11.62
CA LYS A 90 0.43 12.36 -11.77
C LYS A 90 1.56 13.37 -11.55
N ASN A 91 2.38 13.13 -10.54
CA ASN A 91 3.51 14.00 -10.24
C ASN A 91 4.59 13.94 -11.33
N PHE A 92 4.80 12.77 -11.92
CA PHE A 92 5.68 12.62 -13.08
C PHE A 92 5.17 13.43 -14.28
N PHE A 93 3.90 13.34 -14.63
CA PHE A 93 3.32 14.11 -15.74
C PHE A 93 3.35 15.63 -15.50
N LYS A 94 3.29 16.05 -14.24
CA LYS A 94 3.46 17.48 -13.88
C LYS A 94 4.92 17.93 -13.85
N GLY A 95 5.88 17.04 -14.11
CA GLY A 95 7.31 17.35 -14.03
C GLY A 95 7.83 17.56 -12.61
N LEU A 96 7.07 17.18 -11.59
CA LEU A 96 7.46 17.35 -10.19
C LEU A 96 8.34 16.24 -9.65
N GLN A 97 8.32 15.06 -10.27
CA GLN A 97 9.07 13.87 -9.86
C GLN A 97 9.57 13.09 -11.07
N TRP A 98 10.60 12.28 -10.81
CA TRP A 98 11.11 11.32 -11.79
C TRP A 98 10.08 10.22 -12.08
N TYR A 99 10.30 9.50 -13.19
CA TYR A 99 9.48 8.36 -13.56
C TYR A 99 9.37 7.36 -12.40
N PRO A 100 8.13 6.93 -12.02
CA PRO A 100 7.94 6.02 -10.89
C PRO A 100 8.61 4.67 -11.14
N ARG A 101 9.33 4.16 -10.14
CA ARG A 101 10.01 2.87 -10.19
C ARG A 101 9.21 1.81 -9.45
N PHE A 102 9.29 0.57 -9.95
CA PHE A 102 8.76 -0.58 -9.24
C PHE A 102 9.43 -0.76 -7.88
N LYS A 103 8.63 -1.12 -6.88
CA LYS A 103 9.15 -1.47 -5.56
C LYS A 103 9.76 -2.87 -5.60
N SER A 104 10.93 -3.02 -5.01
CA SER A 104 11.63 -4.31 -4.90
C SER A 104 11.96 -4.65 -3.45
N LYS A 105 12.18 -5.94 -3.17
CA LYS A 105 12.60 -6.43 -1.85
C LYS A 105 13.99 -5.91 -1.42
N ARG A 106 14.82 -5.50 -2.38
CA ARG A 106 16.17 -4.98 -2.13
C ARG A 106 16.17 -3.58 -1.52
N ASN A 107 15.09 -2.82 -1.69
CA ASN A 107 14.97 -1.50 -1.08
C ASN A 107 14.69 -1.64 0.42
N ARG A 108 15.63 -1.19 1.25
CA ARG A 108 15.57 -1.30 2.72
C ARG A 108 14.42 -0.51 3.37
N HIS A 109 13.86 0.48 2.68
CA HIS A 109 12.79 1.32 3.22
C HIS A 109 11.41 0.78 2.84
N ARG A 110 10.94 -0.20 3.58
CA ARG A 110 9.57 -0.70 3.49
C ARG A 110 8.67 0.13 4.41
N SER A 111 7.96 1.10 3.86
CA SER A 111 7.14 2.04 4.62
C SER A 111 5.62 1.88 4.41
N SER A 112 5.18 0.71 3.98
CA SER A 112 3.77 0.48 3.62
C SER A 112 2.79 0.60 4.78
N ILE A 113 3.23 0.30 6.00
CA ILE A 113 2.40 0.38 7.21
C ILE A 113 2.14 1.83 7.61
N ARG A 114 2.99 2.74 7.21
CA ARG A 114 2.90 4.17 7.53
C ARG A 114 1.60 4.83 7.07
N THR A 115 1.01 4.32 6.03
CA THR A 115 -0.16 4.94 5.38
C THR A 115 -1.47 4.51 6.01
N THR A 116 -1.55 3.28 6.52
CA THR A 116 -2.74 2.78 7.21
C THR A 116 -2.95 3.47 8.54
N LEU A 117 -1.86 3.85 9.21
CA LEU A 117 -1.89 4.54 10.51
C LEU A 117 -2.34 6.01 10.43
N ARG A 118 -2.34 6.59 9.26
CA ARG A 118 -2.62 8.02 9.06
C ARG A 118 -4.10 8.37 8.95
N TYR A 119 -4.96 7.39 8.65
CA TYR A 119 -6.29 7.68 8.13
C TYR A 119 -7.44 7.55 9.13
N ASN A 120 -7.26 6.81 10.22
CA ASN A 120 -8.34 6.72 11.20
C ASN A 120 -7.81 6.18 12.53
N SER A 121 -8.06 6.89 13.62
CA SER A 121 -7.68 6.44 14.96
C SER A 121 -8.31 5.07 15.32
N ALA A 122 -9.47 4.75 14.78
CA ALA A 122 -10.12 3.45 14.94
C ALA A 122 -9.39 2.34 14.16
N ILE A 123 -8.91 2.63 12.96
CA ILE A 123 -8.09 1.68 12.17
C ILE A 123 -6.72 1.51 12.82
N LEU A 124 -6.15 2.57 13.39
CA LEU A 124 -4.93 2.50 14.17
C LEU A 124 -5.09 1.55 15.37
N MET A 125 -6.19 1.65 16.09
CA MET A 125 -6.50 0.78 17.25
C MET A 125 -6.72 -0.67 16.84
N LEU A 126 -7.40 -0.94 15.72
CA LEU A 126 -7.58 -2.29 15.18
C LEU A 126 -6.25 -2.88 14.66
N SER A 127 -5.45 -2.08 13.98
CA SER A 127 -4.14 -2.50 13.49
C SER A 127 -3.16 -2.73 14.64
N LEU A 128 -3.19 -1.91 15.67
CA LEU A 128 -2.38 -2.08 16.88
C LEU A 128 -2.83 -3.29 17.71
N LYS A 129 -4.12 -3.61 17.76
CA LYS A 129 -4.62 -4.83 18.42
C LYS A 129 -4.07 -6.09 17.82
N ASP A 130 -3.88 -6.11 16.49
CA ASP A 130 -3.25 -7.24 15.79
C ASP A 130 -1.75 -7.35 16.07
N PHE A 131 -1.11 -6.29 16.52
CA PHE A 131 0.33 -6.21 16.77
C PHE A 131 0.71 -6.15 18.25
N LEU A 132 -0.22 -5.81 19.14
CA LEU A 132 0.03 -5.82 20.59
C LEU A 132 -0.19 -7.23 21.16
N PRO A 133 0.70 -7.70 22.04
CA PRO A 133 0.42 -8.93 22.78
C PRO A 133 -0.82 -8.69 23.65
N VAL A 134 -1.78 -9.60 23.54
CA VAL A 134 -2.90 -9.64 24.49
C VAL A 134 -2.27 -9.91 25.85
N ARG A 135 -2.20 -8.90 26.70
CA ARG A 135 -1.92 -9.12 28.11
C ARG A 135 -3.09 -9.94 28.68
N LYS A 136 -2.78 -11.17 29.04
CA LYS A 136 -3.66 -11.95 29.91
C LYS A 136 -3.69 -11.32 31.29
#